data_5739a364f5e1c8d0f6d9d9a8b7d4f4e4
#
_entry.id   5739a364f5e1c8d0f6d9d9a8b7d4f4e4
#
_cell.length_a   1.000
_cell.length_b   1.000
_cell.length_c   1.000
_cell.angle_alpha   90.00
_cell.angle_beta   90.00
_cell.angle_gamma   90.00
#
_symmetry.space_group_name_H-M   'P 1'
#
loop_
_entity.id
_entity.type
_entity.pdbx_description
1 polymer ?
#
loop_
_entity_poly.entity_id
_entity_poly.type
_entity_poly.pdbx_seq_one_letter_code
_entity_poly.pdbx_strand_id
1 'polypeptide(L)'
;MIEKLNLRQCWLLALTILVLALGAVFSVTVLPALLANQHYQDTIAAQQDRLQQLRRAAAIGDTLQPQYEQLKSWQTTDAHYLKSNSAALAAAELQRLVKRIVVAKNAEVVSTQILTTRQEEGFDRVALKVRIRGGLENIVQAFHVIETGDPFVFLDNVSVRAGRGRRVRGKVPTLQTLDIDMELIGYMPHSS
;
A
#
# COMPACT_ATOMS: atom_id res chain seq x y z
N MET A 1 25.98 -65.03 -53.21
CA MET A 1 25.77 -64.04 -54.30
C MET A 1 26.62 -62.80 -54.07
N ILE A 2 27.91 -62.93 -53.85
CA ILE A 2 28.83 -61.80 -53.62
C ILE A 2 30.12 -62.08 -54.42
N GLU A 3 29.95 -62.31 -55.69
CA GLU A 3 31.11 -62.51 -56.58
C GLU A 3 30.85 -61.76 -57.87
N LYS A 4 31.54 -60.67 -58.00
CA LYS A 4 31.93 -59.81 -59.14
C LYS A 4 31.75 -58.34 -58.85
N LEU A 5 32.16 -57.86 -57.68
CA LEU A 5 32.41 -56.45 -57.52
C LEU A 5 33.79 -56.13 -58.08
N ASN A 6 33.85 -55.34 -59.19
CA ASN A 6 35.06 -54.78 -59.75
C ASN A 6 35.88 -54.08 -58.66
N LEU A 7 37.20 -54.27 -58.69
CA LEU A 7 38.10 -53.62 -57.69
C LEU A 7 37.79 -52.13 -57.41
N ARG A 8 37.28 -51.42 -58.41
CA ARG A 8 36.85 -50.03 -58.32
C ARG A 8 35.59 -49.85 -57.47
N GLN A 9 34.64 -50.79 -57.49
CA GLN A 9 33.41 -50.77 -56.74
C GLN A 9 33.66 -51.11 -55.25
N CYS A 10 34.57 -52.07 -54.97
CA CYS A 10 35.00 -52.33 -53.59
C CYS A 10 35.72 -51.14 -52.96
N TRP A 11 36.55 -50.46 -53.75
CA TRP A 11 37.22 -49.24 -53.23
C TRP A 11 36.26 -48.10 -52.95
N LEU A 12 35.25 -47.86 -53.82
CA LEU A 12 34.20 -46.88 -53.60
C LEU A 12 33.32 -47.23 -52.38
N LEU A 13 32.98 -48.50 -52.19
CA LEU A 13 32.24 -48.94 -50.99
C LEU A 13 33.04 -48.76 -49.70
N ALA A 14 34.36 -49.11 -49.73
CA ALA A 14 35.23 -48.88 -48.59
C ALA A 14 35.35 -47.39 -48.25
N LEU A 15 35.42 -46.52 -49.25
CA LEU A 15 35.52 -45.09 -49.09
C LEU A 15 34.21 -44.50 -48.55
N THR A 16 33.04 -44.97 -49.00
CA THR A 16 31.75 -44.54 -48.46
C THR A 16 31.54 -44.97 -47.01
N ILE A 17 31.96 -46.18 -46.65
CA ILE A 17 31.90 -46.67 -45.26
C ILE A 17 32.84 -45.86 -44.37
N LEU A 18 34.04 -45.52 -44.85
CA LEU A 18 35.00 -44.69 -44.11
C LEU A 18 34.46 -43.29 -43.85
N VAL A 19 33.85 -42.63 -44.84
CA VAL A 19 33.25 -41.32 -44.71
C VAL A 19 32.07 -41.34 -43.76
N LEU A 20 31.21 -42.37 -43.83
CA LEU A 20 30.09 -42.56 -42.90
C LEU A 20 30.59 -42.77 -41.45
N ALA A 21 31.63 -43.60 -41.27
CA ALA A 21 32.22 -43.83 -39.95
C ALA A 21 32.83 -42.52 -39.36
N LEU A 22 33.56 -41.76 -40.20
CA LEU A 22 34.14 -40.50 -39.82
C LEU A 22 33.00 -39.44 -39.41
N GLY A 23 31.94 -39.40 -40.23
CA GLY A 23 30.76 -38.57 -39.96
C GLY A 23 30.05 -38.95 -38.67
N ALA A 24 29.92 -40.24 -38.40
CA ALA A 24 29.32 -40.72 -37.15
C ALA A 24 30.17 -40.36 -35.92
N VAL A 25 31.48 -40.53 -35.98
CA VAL A 25 32.39 -40.14 -34.90
C VAL A 25 32.37 -38.64 -34.68
N PHE A 26 32.37 -37.85 -35.76
CA PHE A 26 32.26 -36.40 -35.66
C PHE A 26 30.94 -35.95 -35.05
N SER A 27 29.84 -36.57 -35.44
CA SER A 27 28.51 -36.27 -34.90
C SER A 27 28.38 -36.58 -33.40
N VAL A 28 28.94 -37.71 -32.96
CA VAL A 28 28.87 -38.13 -31.54
C VAL A 28 29.79 -37.28 -30.64
N THR A 29 30.90 -36.76 -31.20
CA THR A 29 31.89 -36.02 -30.36
C THR A 29 31.65 -34.52 -30.36
N VAL A 30 31.27 -33.93 -31.48
CA VAL A 30 31.15 -32.45 -31.60
C VAL A 30 29.78 -31.93 -31.19
N LEU A 31 28.70 -32.62 -31.53
CA LEU A 31 27.35 -32.19 -31.16
C LEU A 31 27.13 -32.08 -29.65
N PRO A 32 27.48 -33.07 -28.81
CA PRO A 32 27.26 -32.95 -27.37
C PRO A 32 28.15 -31.86 -26.73
N ALA A 33 29.36 -31.63 -27.27
CA ALA A 33 30.26 -30.61 -26.77
C ALA A 33 29.70 -29.18 -27.00
N LEU A 34 29.04 -28.93 -28.13
CA LEU A 34 28.39 -27.66 -28.44
C LEU A 34 27.15 -27.43 -27.59
N LEU A 35 26.35 -28.46 -27.35
CA LEU A 35 25.15 -28.39 -26.49
C LEU A 35 25.49 -28.20 -25.02
N ALA A 36 26.55 -28.85 -24.54
CA ALA A 36 27.02 -28.67 -23.17
C ALA A 36 27.52 -27.26 -22.90
N ASN A 37 28.21 -26.66 -23.87
CA ASN A 37 28.73 -25.28 -23.71
C ASN A 37 27.62 -24.22 -23.61
N GLN A 38 26.51 -24.40 -24.31
CA GLN A 38 25.35 -23.52 -24.20
C GLN A 38 24.70 -23.61 -22.81
N HIS A 39 24.59 -24.81 -22.26
CA HIS A 39 23.99 -25.03 -20.94
C HIS A 39 24.78 -24.37 -19.78
N TYR A 40 26.11 -24.35 -19.89
CA TYR A 40 26.95 -23.64 -18.90
C TYR A 40 26.84 -22.12 -18.98
N GLN A 41 26.70 -21.57 -20.18
CA GLN A 41 26.53 -20.12 -20.36
C GLN A 41 25.18 -19.64 -19.82
N ASP A 42 24.10 -20.38 -20.07
CA ASP A 42 22.76 -20.04 -19.53
C ASP A 42 22.71 -20.10 -18.01
N THR A 43 23.40 -21.03 -17.40
CA THR A 43 23.48 -21.16 -15.94
C THR A 43 24.23 -19.98 -15.30
N ILE A 44 25.35 -19.57 -15.92
CA ILE A 44 26.12 -18.39 -15.45
C ILE A 44 25.33 -17.11 -15.62
N ALA A 45 24.64 -16.91 -16.73
CA ALA A 45 23.79 -15.78 -17.00
C ALA A 45 22.65 -15.69 -15.97
N ALA A 46 21.98 -16.80 -15.68
CA ALA A 46 20.92 -16.88 -14.69
C ALA A 46 21.39 -16.55 -13.26
N GLN A 47 22.60 -16.98 -12.90
CA GLN A 47 23.20 -16.65 -11.60
C GLN A 47 23.60 -15.17 -11.51
N GLN A 48 24.12 -14.60 -12.59
CA GLN A 48 24.46 -13.18 -12.67
C GLN A 48 23.23 -12.28 -12.57
N ASP A 49 22.14 -12.66 -13.24
CA ASP A 49 20.85 -11.94 -13.12
C ASP A 49 20.30 -11.98 -11.69
N ARG A 50 20.41 -13.12 -11.05
CA ARG A 50 19.99 -13.27 -9.65
C ARG A 50 20.83 -12.42 -8.69
N LEU A 51 22.13 -12.36 -8.92
CA LEU A 51 23.03 -11.48 -8.16
C LEU A 51 22.73 -10.00 -8.39
N GLN A 52 22.41 -9.61 -9.63
CA GLN A 52 22.00 -8.24 -9.94
C GLN A 52 20.68 -7.86 -9.29
N GLN A 53 19.69 -8.76 -9.28
CA GLN A 53 18.42 -8.55 -8.58
C GLN A 53 18.63 -8.37 -7.07
N LEU A 54 19.44 -9.21 -6.45
CA LEU A 54 19.77 -9.10 -5.03
C LEU A 54 20.54 -7.82 -4.71
N ARG A 55 21.48 -7.40 -5.57
CA ARG A 55 22.22 -6.14 -5.41
C ARG A 55 21.30 -4.93 -5.57
N ARG A 56 20.37 -4.97 -6.52
CA ARG A 56 19.35 -3.89 -6.67
C ARG A 56 18.44 -3.83 -5.46
N ALA A 57 17.99 -4.97 -4.94
CA ALA A 57 17.18 -5.02 -3.72
C ALA A 57 17.95 -4.49 -2.49
N ALA A 58 19.22 -4.84 -2.34
CA ALA A 58 20.09 -4.32 -1.28
C ALA A 58 20.33 -2.80 -1.41
N ALA A 59 20.61 -2.31 -2.62
CA ALA A 59 20.81 -0.88 -2.87
C ALA A 59 19.56 -0.04 -2.59
N ILE A 60 18.36 -0.59 -2.79
CA ILE A 60 17.10 0.05 -2.42
C ILE A 60 17.00 0.16 -0.89
N GLY A 61 17.44 -0.86 -0.14
CA GLY A 61 17.49 -0.81 1.32
C GLY A 61 18.33 0.34 1.85
N ASP A 62 19.54 0.53 1.30
CA ASP A 62 20.46 1.59 1.71
C ASP A 62 19.91 3.00 1.40
N THR A 63 19.14 3.16 0.33
CA THR A 63 18.49 4.45 0.00
C THR A 63 17.25 4.73 0.81
N LEU A 64 16.54 3.70 1.28
CA LEU A 64 15.38 3.84 2.14
C LEU A 64 15.72 4.13 3.61
N GLN A 65 16.91 3.69 4.08
CA GLN A 65 17.36 3.90 5.46
C GLN A 65 17.34 5.38 5.88
N PRO A 66 17.96 6.32 5.11
CA PRO A 66 17.91 7.74 5.47
C PRO A 66 16.51 8.34 5.40
N GLN A 67 15.66 7.87 4.48
CA GLN A 67 14.26 8.29 4.41
C GLN A 67 13.46 7.78 5.62
N TYR A 68 13.70 6.56 6.04
CA TYR A 68 13.10 6.00 7.25
C TYR A 68 13.52 6.77 8.51
N GLU A 69 14.81 7.12 8.65
CA GLU A 69 15.30 7.93 9.78
C GLU A 69 14.74 9.38 9.74
N GLN A 70 14.57 9.96 8.56
CA GLN A 70 13.89 11.26 8.42
C GLN A 70 12.41 11.16 8.84
N LEU A 71 11.68 10.16 8.37
CA LEU A 71 10.29 9.93 8.77
C LEU A 71 10.18 9.68 10.28
N LYS A 72 11.10 8.90 10.85
CA LYS A 72 11.15 8.66 12.29
C LYS A 72 11.44 9.93 13.08
N SER A 73 12.32 10.81 12.60
CA SER A 73 12.56 12.11 13.23
C SER A 73 11.33 13.04 13.14
N TRP A 74 10.50 12.91 12.13
CA TRP A 74 9.23 13.63 12.03
C TRP A 74 8.15 13.04 12.95
N GLN A 75 8.16 11.72 13.18
CA GLN A 75 7.27 11.07 14.15
C GLN A 75 7.54 11.49 15.60
N THR A 76 8.75 11.91 15.92
CA THR A 76 9.08 12.43 17.28
C THR A 76 8.54 13.84 17.55
N THR A 77 7.86 14.48 16.57
CA THR A 77 7.16 15.72 16.85
C THR A 77 5.80 15.38 17.44
N ASP A 78 5.75 15.21 18.76
CA ASP A 78 4.54 14.98 19.58
C ASP A 78 3.43 16.04 19.38
N ALA A 79 3.63 16.97 18.46
CA ALA A 79 2.71 18.09 18.24
C ALA A 79 1.35 17.65 17.68
N HIS A 80 1.32 16.56 16.91
CA HIS A 80 0.13 16.18 16.14
C HIS A 80 -0.73 15.07 16.77
N TYR A 81 -0.25 14.50 17.88
CA TYR A 81 -1.00 13.49 18.63
C TYR A 81 -1.78 14.11 19.79
N LEU A 82 -2.79 13.39 20.27
CA LEU A 82 -3.48 13.79 21.50
C LEU A 82 -2.51 13.67 22.68
N LYS A 83 -2.32 14.79 23.41
CA LYS A 83 -1.31 14.92 24.49
C LYS A 83 -1.82 14.46 25.84
N SER A 84 -2.75 13.54 25.87
CA SER A 84 -3.39 13.07 27.09
C SER A 84 -2.74 11.81 27.63
N ASN A 85 -2.66 11.69 28.95
CA ASN A 85 -2.07 10.51 29.62
C ASN A 85 -3.06 9.34 29.78
N SER A 86 -4.30 9.48 29.30
CA SER A 86 -5.29 8.40 29.30
C SER A 86 -6.28 8.54 28.16
N ALA A 87 -6.76 7.41 27.65
CA ALA A 87 -7.73 7.36 26.57
C ALA A 87 -9.04 8.09 26.89
N ALA A 88 -9.47 8.07 28.15
CA ALA A 88 -10.67 8.80 28.61
C ALA A 88 -10.47 10.33 28.54
N LEU A 89 -9.30 10.81 28.91
CA LEU A 89 -8.96 12.23 28.84
C LEU A 89 -8.80 12.67 27.37
N ALA A 90 -8.15 11.85 26.55
CA ALA A 90 -8.03 12.07 25.11
C ALA A 90 -9.40 12.16 24.42
N ALA A 91 -10.33 11.28 24.76
CA ALA A 91 -11.70 11.33 24.25
C ALA A 91 -12.43 12.60 24.68
N ALA A 92 -12.24 13.06 25.92
CA ALA A 92 -12.82 14.31 26.42
C ALA A 92 -12.21 15.55 25.74
N GLU A 93 -10.93 15.54 25.42
CA GLU A 93 -10.28 16.60 24.64
C GLU A 93 -10.83 16.65 23.22
N LEU A 94 -10.90 15.50 22.55
CA LEU A 94 -11.47 15.38 21.22
C LEU A 94 -12.92 15.88 21.18
N GLN A 95 -13.72 15.50 22.17
CA GLN A 95 -15.11 15.95 22.29
C GLN A 95 -15.19 17.49 22.45
N ARG A 96 -14.34 18.08 23.29
CA ARG A 96 -14.29 19.54 23.48
C ARG A 96 -13.84 20.25 22.20
N LEU A 97 -12.83 19.73 21.51
CA LEU A 97 -12.31 20.26 20.26
C LEU A 97 -13.44 20.34 19.21
N VAL A 98 -14.08 19.20 18.93
CA VAL A 98 -15.16 19.11 17.96
C VAL A 98 -16.32 20.05 18.30
N LYS A 99 -16.78 20.06 19.56
CA LYS A 99 -17.85 20.94 19.98
C LYS A 99 -17.50 22.42 19.74
N ARG A 100 -16.28 22.82 20.06
CA ARG A 100 -15.79 24.18 19.84
C ARG A 100 -15.81 24.56 18.37
N ILE A 101 -15.29 23.71 17.50
CA ILE A 101 -15.20 23.97 16.06
C ILE A 101 -16.61 24.02 15.44
N VAL A 102 -17.46 23.05 15.73
CA VAL A 102 -18.81 22.95 15.17
C VAL A 102 -19.64 24.17 15.56
N VAL A 103 -19.59 24.57 16.83
CA VAL A 103 -20.31 25.76 17.30
C VAL A 103 -19.74 27.06 16.69
N ALA A 104 -18.42 27.16 16.56
CA ALA A 104 -17.78 28.33 15.93
C ALA A 104 -18.17 28.53 14.45
N LYS A 105 -18.58 27.42 13.78
CA LYS A 105 -19.07 27.43 12.39
C LYS A 105 -20.60 27.46 12.28
N ASN A 106 -21.31 27.88 13.34
CA ASN A 106 -22.77 27.96 13.38
C ASN A 106 -23.50 26.64 13.04
N ALA A 107 -22.88 25.51 13.40
CA ALA A 107 -23.52 24.22 13.39
C ALA A 107 -23.77 23.74 14.83
N GLU A 108 -24.61 22.72 14.99
CA GLU A 108 -25.04 22.17 16.28
C GLU A 108 -24.52 20.75 16.45
N VAL A 109 -23.97 20.44 17.62
CA VAL A 109 -23.66 19.05 18.02
C VAL A 109 -24.89 18.47 18.71
N VAL A 110 -25.54 17.52 18.04
CA VAL A 110 -26.77 16.87 18.53
C VAL A 110 -26.44 15.79 19.57
N SER A 111 -25.42 15.01 19.33
CA SER A 111 -24.97 13.95 20.26
C SER A 111 -23.52 13.60 20.04
N THR A 112 -22.87 13.16 21.12
CA THR A 112 -21.51 12.59 21.09
C THR A 112 -21.49 11.30 21.90
N GLN A 113 -20.79 10.29 21.41
CA GLN A 113 -20.62 9.01 22.08
C GLN A 113 -19.16 8.56 21.94
N ILE A 114 -18.49 8.32 23.06
CA ILE A 114 -17.14 7.75 23.07
C ILE A 114 -17.24 6.28 22.71
N LEU A 115 -16.45 5.84 21.73
CA LEU A 115 -16.32 4.45 21.32
C LEU A 115 -15.18 3.78 22.10
N THR A 116 -15.17 2.46 22.07
CA THR A 116 -14.14 1.66 22.74
C THR A 116 -12.76 1.96 22.13
N THR A 117 -11.80 2.32 22.97
CA THR A 117 -10.41 2.51 22.56
C THR A 117 -9.81 1.18 22.08
N ARG A 118 -9.02 1.22 21.01
CA ARG A 118 -8.29 0.07 20.48
C ARG A 118 -6.80 0.40 20.44
N GLN A 119 -5.97 -0.60 20.71
CA GLN A 119 -4.53 -0.49 20.52
C GLN A 119 -4.17 -0.89 19.09
N GLU A 120 -3.42 -0.04 18.40
CA GLU A 120 -2.97 -0.24 17.03
C GLU A 120 -1.49 0.18 16.92
N GLU A 121 -0.59 -0.76 16.63
CA GLU A 121 0.83 -0.51 16.31
C GLU A 121 1.59 0.45 17.26
N GLY A 122 1.35 0.35 18.58
CA GLY A 122 2.02 1.20 19.57
C GLY A 122 1.30 2.51 19.88
N PHE A 123 0.11 2.72 19.32
CA PHE A 123 -0.77 3.85 19.60
C PHE A 123 -2.11 3.38 20.16
N ASP A 124 -2.73 4.22 20.95
CA ASP A 124 -4.11 4.06 21.38
C ASP A 124 -5.02 4.86 20.44
N ARG A 125 -5.85 4.14 19.68
CA ARG A 125 -6.87 4.73 18.80
C ARG A 125 -8.08 5.13 19.64
N VAL A 126 -8.31 6.43 19.76
CA VAL A 126 -9.46 7.01 20.44
C VAL A 126 -10.51 7.42 19.40
N ALA A 127 -11.71 6.88 19.49
CA ALA A 127 -12.77 7.14 18.53
C ALA A 127 -14.00 7.75 19.21
N LEU A 128 -14.60 8.73 18.55
CA LEU A 128 -15.77 9.47 19.00
C LEU A 128 -16.84 9.47 17.91
N LYS A 129 -18.01 8.91 18.17
CA LYS A 129 -19.15 9.04 17.28
C LYS A 129 -19.87 10.35 17.56
N VAL A 130 -20.07 11.15 16.52
CA VAL A 130 -20.65 12.49 16.63
C VAL A 130 -21.80 12.63 15.64
N ARG A 131 -22.88 13.21 16.10
CA ARG A 131 -23.97 13.68 15.25
C ARG A 131 -24.00 15.19 15.28
N ILE A 132 -23.92 15.79 14.09
CA ILE A 132 -24.01 17.25 13.92
C ILE A 132 -25.17 17.63 13.02
N ARG A 133 -25.68 18.83 13.22
CA ARG A 133 -26.74 19.43 12.40
C ARG A 133 -26.34 20.83 11.98
N GLY A 134 -26.56 21.17 10.71
CA GLY A 134 -26.25 22.51 10.20
C GLY A 134 -26.52 22.68 8.72
N GLY A 135 -26.25 23.87 8.20
CA GLY A 135 -26.22 24.11 6.75
C GLY A 135 -24.99 23.49 6.11
N LEU A 136 -25.07 23.13 4.83
CA LEU A 136 -23.97 22.49 4.10
C LEU A 136 -22.66 23.29 4.22
N GLU A 137 -22.70 24.59 4.00
CA GLU A 137 -21.52 25.46 4.05
C GLU A 137 -20.84 25.44 5.43
N ASN A 138 -21.63 25.55 6.51
CA ASN A 138 -21.13 25.54 7.88
C ASN A 138 -20.47 24.20 8.23
N ILE A 139 -21.05 23.10 7.77
CA ILE A 139 -20.55 21.76 7.99
C ILE A 139 -19.24 21.54 7.23
N VAL A 140 -19.14 21.93 5.95
CA VAL A 140 -17.91 21.83 5.16
C VAL A 140 -16.79 22.63 5.78
N GLN A 141 -17.08 23.85 6.26
CA GLN A 141 -16.09 24.66 6.99
C GLN A 141 -15.65 24.01 8.30
N ALA A 142 -16.58 23.38 9.02
CA ALA A 142 -16.24 22.65 10.25
C ALA A 142 -15.33 21.44 9.96
N PHE A 143 -15.63 20.67 8.94
CA PHE A 143 -14.82 19.53 8.51
C PHE A 143 -13.41 19.97 8.13
N HIS A 144 -13.29 20.98 7.29
CA HIS A 144 -12.00 21.52 6.88
C HIS A 144 -11.14 21.91 8.10
N VAL A 145 -11.72 22.60 9.10
CA VAL A 145 -10.97 22.98 10.31
C VAL A 145 -10.63 21.77 11.18
N ILE A 146 -11.46 20.74 11.23
CA ILE A 146 -11.19 19.51 11.98
C ILE A 146 -10.03 18.73 11.33
N GLU A 147 -10.01 18.59 10.00
CA GLU A 147 -9.01 17.81 9.27
C GLU A 147 -7.65 18.53 9.15
N THR A 148 -7.65 19.86 9.10
CA THR A 148 -6.40 20.65 8.96
C THR A 148 -5.85 21.15 10.29
N GLY A 149 -6.55 20.89 11.40
CA GLY A 149 -6.16 21.34 12.73
C GLY A 149 -5.18 20.42 13.45
N ASP A 150 -4.67 20.91 14.59
CA ASP A 150 -3.93 20.14 15.57
C ASP A 150 -4.83 19.83 16.77
N PRO A 151 -4.81 18.61 17.29
CA PRO A 151 -4.16 17.38 16.80
C PRO A 151 -4.79 16.81 15.51
N PHE A 152 -4.10 15.92 14.81
CA PHE A 152 -4.65 15.24 13.64
C PHE A 152 -5.87 14.38 14.01
N VAL A 153 -6.98 14.68 13.36
CA VAL A 153 -8.24 13.98 13.54
C VAL A 153 -8.71 13.46 12.19
N PHE A 154 -9.00 12.17 12.11
CA PHE A 154 -9.51 11.53 10.92
C PHE A 154 -11.02 11.41 11.00
N LEU A 155 -11.69 11.69 9.87
CA LEU A 155 -13.13 11.50 9.72
C LEU A 155 -13.40 10.15 9.06
N ASP A 156 -14.23 9.34 9.69
CA ASP A 156 -14.62 8.00 9.21
C ASP A 156 -16.14 7.82 9.29
N ASN A 157 -16.68 6.87 8.53
CA ASN A 157 -18.09 6.48 8.55
C ASN A 157 -19.07 7.66 8.42
N VAL A 158 -18.77 8.61 7.54
CA VAL A 158 -19.59 9.82 7.34
C VAL A 158 -20.89 9.46 6.62
N SER A 159 -22.02 9.68 7.30
CA SER A 159 -23.37 9.51 6.76
C SER A 159 -24.12 10.83 6.78
N VAL A 160 -24.50 11.31 5.62
CA VAL A 160 -25.20 12.58 5.44
C VAL A 160 -26.68 12.33 5.13
N ARG A 161 -27.57 12.96 5.89
CA ARG A 161 -29.03 12.89 5.67
C ARG A 161 -29.60 14.29 5.59
N ALA A 162 -30.53 14.50 4.66
CA ALA A 162 -31.29 15.73 4.64
C ALA A 162 -32.17 15.82 5.90
N GLY A 163 -31.98 16.86 6.69
CA GLY A 163 -32.83 17.14 7.83
C GLY A 163 -34.27 17.43 7.35
N ARG A 164 -35.24 16.98 8.14
CA ARG A 164 -36.65 17.26 7.85
C ARG A 164 -36.90 18.76 8.12
N GLY A 165 -36.76 19.59 7.07
CA GLY A 165 -37.17 20.99 7.15
C GLY A 165 -38.64 21.08 7.53
N ARG A 166 -38.96 21.85 8.59
CA ARG A 166 -40.35 22.15 8.95
C ARG A 166 -40.98 22.93 7.80
N ARG A 167 -41.81 22.29 6.99
CA ARG A 167 -42.59 22.97 5.96
C ARG A 167 -43.54 23.98 6.64
N VAL A 168 -43.16 25.22 6.69
CA VAL A 168 -44.06 26.30 7.02
C VAL A 168 -44.80 26.65 5.73
N ARG A 169 -46.13 26.45 5.75
CA ARG A 169 -47.00 26.70 4.60
C ARG A 169 -46.84 28.16 4.17
N GLY A 170 -46.32 28.40 2.94
CA GLY A 170 -46.22 29.72 2.33
C GLY A 170 -44.84 30.40 2.39
N LYS A 171 -43.75 29.76 2.86
CA LYS A 171 -42.37 30.28 2.75
C LYS A 171 -41.51 29.38 1.88
N VAL A 172 -40.67 30.00 1.02
CA VAL A 172 -39.61 29.37 0.25
C VAL A 172 -38.79 28.46 1.19
N PRO A 173 -38.42 27.24 0.81
CA PRO A 173 -37.68 26.33 1.68
C PRO A 173 -36.35 26.98 2.07
N THR A 174 -36.29 27.42 3.32
CA THR A 174 -35.11 27.99 3.93
C THR A 174 -34.09 26.87 4.05
N LEU A 175 -32.86 27.09 3.61
CA LEU A 175 -31.62 26.31 3.72
C LEU A 175 -31.82 24.92 4.31
N GLN A 176 -31.68 23.89 3.49
CA GLN A 176 -31.79 22.51 3.94
C GLN A 176 -30.75 22.26 5.02
N THR A 177 -31.23 22.07 6.25
CA THR A 177 -30.39 21.57 7.34
C THR A 177 -30.01 20.13 7.05
N LEU A 178 -28.76 19.78 7.25
CA LEU A 178 -28.25 18.41 7.13
C LEU A 178 -28.06 17.83 8.54
N ASP A 179 -28.41 16.58 8.70
CA ASP A 179 -28.04 15.75 9.85
C ASP A 179 -26.88 14.83 9.40
N ILE A 180 -25.75 14.91 10.06
CA ILE A 180 -24.55 14.13 9.73
C ILE A 180 -24.15 13.28 10.94
N ASP A 181 -24.05 11.99 10.71
CA ASP A 181 -23.46 11.04 11.63
C ASP A 181 -22.04 10.73 11.13
N MET A 182 -21.03 10.80 11.99
CA MET A 182 -19.64 10.50 11.64
C MET A 182 -18.87 9.96 12.83
N GLU A 183 -17.75 9.31 12.54
CA GLU A 183 -16.76 8.90 13.53
C GLU A 183 -15.50 9.77 13.39
N LEU A 184 -15.01 10.26 14.50
CA LEU A 184 -13.78 11.03 14.61
C LEU A 184 -12.75 10.17 15.32
N ILE A 185 -11.59 10.02 14.70
CA ILE A 185 -10.51 9.17 15.19
C ILE A 185 -9.30 10.05 15.48
N GLY A 186 -8.79 9.98 16.69
CA GLY A 186 -7.52 10.54 17.08
C GLY A 186 -6.59 9.46 17.61
N TYR A 187 -5.30 9.68 17.53
CA TYR A 187 -4.29 8.78 18.02
C TYR A 187 -3.52 9.43 19.17
N MET A 188 -3.17 8.63 20.17
CA MET A 188 -2.27 9.01 21.25
C MET A 188 -1.17 7.96 21.39
N PRO A 189 0.07 8.35 21.76
CA PRO A 189 1.11 7.40 22.07
C PRO A 189 0.69 6.50 23.24
N HIS A 190 0.97 5.21 23.12
CA HIS A 190 0.68 4.28 24.22
C HIS A 190 1.56 4.61 25.42
N SER A 191 0.97 4.98 26.55
CA SER A 191 1.71 5.12 27.82
C SER A 191 1.88 3.75 28.44
N SER A 192 3.13 3.25 28.42
CA SER A 192 3.54 2.03 29.14
C SER A 192 3.38 2.19 30.64
#